data_7158f4aa716b3784cdd9ec58b511ef3f
#
_entry.id   7158f4aa716b3784cdd9ec58b511ef3f
#
_cell.length_a   1.000
_cell.length_b   1.000
_cell.length_c   1.000
_cell.angle_alpha   90.00
_cell.angle_beta   90.00
_cell.angle_gamma   90.00
#
_symmetry.space_group_name_H-M   'P 1'
#
loop_
_entity.id
_entity.type
_entity.pdbx_description
1 polymer ?
#
loop_
_entity_poly.entity_id
_entity_poly.type
_entity_poly.pdbx_seq_one_letter_code
_entity_poly.pdbx_strand_id
1 'polypeptide(L)'
;MYNKCDIIIEIFDIRINKIKNTDFKFCINRWKERFKLELRKIKSIKQIRNIYKLYQNSFPKEEKKPFGLILIGVLRGNFEVFSIEKKKNDEKNRNSYEFKGLTIALKHKDLVLLDYLAITEEARSYGYGSKTLSFLKEYYKNYRFFLEIENAEDENAENYEERQSRKKFYLKNGFSPFPFNVDLFGIEMEILGYNCSCEFSEYLELYKNQFGGIMKKKISENIFLVEK
;
A
#
# COMPACT_ATOMS: atom_id res chain seq x y z
N MET A 1 -28.56 1.26 -12.81
CA MET A 1 -28.76 0.49 -11.55
C MET A 1 -27.89 1.17 -10.47
N TYR A 2 -28.48 2.00 -9.63
CA TYR A 2 -27.76 2.67 -8.53
C TYR A 2 -27.40 1.62 -7.47
N ASN A 3 -26.15 1.65 -7.01
CA ASN A 3 -25.66 0.75 -5.97
C ASN A 3 -26.31 1.16 -4.63
N LYS A 4 -26.69 0.19 -3.78
CA LYS A 4 -27.29 0.46 -2.44
C LYS A 4 -26.50 1.49 -1.62
N CYS A 5 -25.18 1.59 -1.82
CA CYS A 5 -24.32 2.58 -1.17
C CYS A 5 -24.60 4.00 -1.65
N ASP A 6 -24.92 4.22 -2.92
CA ASP A 6 -25.18 5.56 -3.47
C ASP A 6 -26.49 6.12 -2.95
N ILE A 7 -27.51 5.27 -2.80
CA ILE A 7 -28.81 5.64 -2.21
C ILE A 7 -28.65 5.98 -0.71
N ILE A 8 -27.84 5.23 0.02
CA ILE A 8 -27.56 5.52 1.44
C ILE A 8 -26.84 6.86 1.58
N ILE A 9 -25.93 7.18 0.68
CA ILE A 9 -25.19 8.45 0.66
C ILE A 9 -26.13 9.62 0.39
N GLU A 10 -27.05 9.52 -0.58
CA GLU A 10 -28.05 10.56 -0.88
C GLU A 10 -29.04 10.78 0.29
N ILE A 11 -29.53 9.71 0.90
CA ILE A 11 -30.45 9.81 2.05
C ILE A 11 -29.75 10.43 3.27
N PHE A 12 -28.47 10.10 3.48
CA PHE A 12 -27.65 10.74 4.51
C PHE A 12 -27.40 12.21 4.21
N ASP A 13 -27.14 12.61 2.97
CA ASP A 13 -26.93 14.01 2.58
C ASP A 13 -28.17 14.89 2.83
N ILE A 14 -29.36 14.38 2.58
CA ILE A 14 -30.63 15.09 2.82
C ILE A 14 -30.89 15.29 4.34
N ARG A 15 -30.54 14.32 5.18
CA ARG A 15 -30.72 14.43 6.64
C ARG A 15 -29.68 15.30 7.33
N ILE A 16 -28.47 15.36 6.81
CA ILE A 16 -27.32 16.06 7.40
C ILE A 16 -27.40 17.58 7.27
N ASN A 17 -27.98 18.09 6.18
CA ASN A 17 -28.18 19.53 6.01
C ASN A 17 -29.11 20.16 7.09
N LYS A 18 -29.80 19.34 7.88
CA LYS A 18 -30.64 19.77 9.01
C LYS A 18 -29.96 19.78 10.38
N ILE A 19 -28.71 19.30 10.51
CA ILE A 19 -28.02 19.17 11.80
C ILE A 19 -27.08 20.37 12.03
N LYS A 20 -27.34 21.14 13.09
CA LYS A 20 -26.60 22.36 13.46
C LYS A 20 -25.31 22.11 14.27
N ASN A 21 -24.90 20.85 14.52
CA ASN A 21 -23.76 20.53 15.37
C ASN A 21 -22.45 20.50 14.54
N THR A 22 -21.48 21.37 14.89
CA THR A 22 -20.20 21.54 14.20
C THR A 22 -19.34 20.29 14.23
N ASP A 23 -19.34 19.51 15.32
CA ASP A 23 -18.52 18.31 15.46
C ASP A 23 -19.01 17.18 14.56
N PHE A 24 -20.33 17.08 14.41
CA PHE A 24 -20.94 16.10 13.52
C PHE A 24 -20.71 16.46 12.04
N LYS A 25 -20.77 17.74 11.68
CA LYS A 25 -20.39 18.22 10.33
C LYS A 25 -18.93 17.92 10.02
N PHE A 26 -18.03 18.07 10.98
CA PHE A 26 -16.62 17.75 10.84
C PHE A 26 -16.41 16.24 10.59
N CYS A 27 -17.04 15.38 11.38
CA CYS A 27 -16.98 13.92 11.19
C CYS A 27 -17.51 13.49 9.82
N ILE A 28 -18.59 14.10 9.36
CA ILE A 28 -19.21 13.79 8.05
C ILE A 28 -18.35 14.31 6.88
N ASN A 29 -17.81 15.52 6.98
CA ASN A 29 -16.91 16.01 5.94
C ASN A 29 -15.67 15.12 5.85
N ARG A 30 -15.14 14.66 6.98
CA ARG A 30 -14.06 13.67 7.02
C ARG A 30 -14.46 12.33 6.40
N TRP A 31 -15.72 11.91 6.56
CA TRP A 31 -16.28 10.70 5.97
C TRP A 31 -16.48 10.85 4.45
N LYS A 32 -17.09 11.95 3.97
CA LYS A 32 -17.23 12.28 2.54
C LYS A 32 -15.89 12.40 1.82
N GLU A 33 -14.89 12.97 2.48
CA GLU A 33 -13.53 13.04 1.97
C GLU A 33 -12.90 11.66 1.71
N ARG A 34 -13.21 10.65 2.55
CA ARG A 34 -12.75 9.27 2.38
C ARG A 34 -13.29 8.60 1.11
N PHE A 35 -14.49 8.96 0.65
CA PHE A 35 -15.12 8.33 -0.53
C PHE A 35 -14.61 8.83 -1.87
N LYS A 36 -13.82 9.89 -1.89
CA LYS A 36 -13.23 10.47 -3.13
C LYS A 36 -11.84 9.95 -3.45
N LEU A 37 -11.33 8.98 -2.68
CA LEU A 37 -10.01 8.40 -2.90
C LEU A 37 -10.09 7.30 -3.97
N GLU A 38 -9.18 7.36 -4.93
CA GLU A 38 -9.06 6.39 -6.03
C GLU A 38 -7.62 5.86 -6.13
N LEU A 39 -7.48 4.56 -6.46
CA LEU A 39 -6.22 3.98 -6.91
C LEU A 39 -6.17 4.04 -8.43
N ARG A 40 -5.20 4.75 -8.96
CA ARG A 40 -5.06 4.95 -10.40
C ARG A 40 -3.74 4.37 -10.90
N LYS A 41 -3.80 3.46 -11.87
CA LYS A 41 -2.60 3.00 -12.56
C LYS A 41 -1.89 4.19 -13.21
N ILE A 42 -0.57 4.14 -13.29
CA ILE A 42 0.24 5.19 -13.89
C ILE A 42 -0.13 5.34 -15.37
N LYS A 43 -0.47 6.56 -15.78
CA LYS A 43 -0.81 6.92 -17.17
C LYS A 43 -0.12 8.20 -17.66
N SER A 44 0.60 8.91 -16.78
CA SER A 44 1.21 10.19 -17.12
C SER A 44 2.58 10.39 -16.46
N ILE A 45 3.44 11.16 -17.10
CA ILE A 45 4.75 11.57 -16.57
C ILE A 45 4.60 12.33 -15.25
N LYS A 46 3.52 13.11 -15.09
CA LYS A 46 3.23 13.82 -13.84
C LYS A 46 3.01 12.85 -12.68
N GLN A 47 2.26 11.77 -12.89
CA GLN A 47 2.06 10.73 -11.87
C GLN A 47 3.39 10.06 -11.51
N ILE A 48 4.19 9.67 -12.51
CA ILE A 48 5.51 9.06 -12.29
C ILE A 48 6.39 9.98 -11.45
N ARG A 49 6.44 11.29 -11.76
CA ARG A 49 7.25 12.28 -11.02
C ARG A 49 6.80 12.40 -9.56
N ASN A 50 5.49 12.47 -9.32
CA ASN A 50 4.94 12.55 -7.96
C ASN A 50 5.26 11.29 -7.15
N ILE A 51 5.05 10.11 -7.75
CA ILE A 51 5.37 8.81 -7.15
C ILE A 51 6.87 8.73 -6.85
N TYR A 52 7.73 9.06 -7.80
CA TYR A 52 9.18 9.05 -7.62
C TYR A 52 9.63 9.95 -6.45
N LYS A 53 9.11 11.18 -6.40
CA LYS A 53 9.44 12.13 -5.31
C LYS A 53 9.02 11.57 -3.95
N LEU A 54 7.79 11.06 -3.82
CA LEU A 54 7.33 10.50 -2.56
C LEU A 54 8.10 9.22 -2.21
N TYR A 55 8.39 8.35 -3.19
CA TYR A 55 9.19 7.15 -3.00
C TYR A 55 10.59 7.46 -2.45
N GLN A 56 11.26 8.47 -3.01
CA GLN A 56 12.59 8.88 -2.55
C GLN A 56 12.60 9.40 -1.12
N ASN A 57 11.54 10.07 -0.70
CA ASN A 57 11.45 10.72 0.60
C ASN A 57 10.87 9.83 1.71
N SER A 58 10.13 8.76 1.35
CA SER A 58 9.38 7.96 2.34
C SER A 58 10.09 6.69 2.79
N PHE A 59 11.14 6.25 2.08
CA PHE A 59 11.81 4.99 2.38
C PHE A 59 13.31 5.21 2.55
N PRO A 60 13.98 4.49 3.47
CA PRO A 60 15.44 4.48 3.60
C PRO A 60 16.13 4.07 2.30
N LYS A 61 17.37 4.51 2.10
CA LYS A 61 18.13 4.22 0.87
C LYS A 61 18.39 2.72 0.70
N GLU A 62 18.60 2.04 1.81
CA GLU A 62 18.93 0.63 1.92
C GLU A 62 17.77 -0.28 1.51
N GLU A 63 16.53 0.16 1.76
CA GLU A 63 15.30 -0.57 1.42
C GLU A 63 14.83 -0.29 -0.03
N LYS A 64 15.35 0.75 -0.67
CA LYS A 64 14.86 1.17 -1.97
C LYS A 64 15.41 0.32 -3.12
N LYS A 65 14.50 -0.26 -3.88
CA LYS A 65 14.82 -0.82 -5.20
C LYS A 65 15.11 0.31 -6.21
N PRO A 66 16.02 0.14 -7.16
CA PRO A 66 16.21 1.13 -8.23
C PRO A 66 14.90 1.41 -8.98
N PHE A 67 14.39 2.63 -8.92
CA PHE A 67 13.07 2.98 -9.45
C PHE A 67 12.92 2.69 -10.95
N GLY A 68 14.01 2.82 -11.72
CA GLY A 68 14.03 2.42 -13.13
C GLY A 68 13.74 0.94 -13.35
N LEU A 69 14.22 0.05 -12.46
CA LEU A 69 13.91 -1.38 -12.52
C LEU A 69 12.44 -1.67 -12.17
N ILE A 70 11.85 -0.90 -11.24
CA ILE A 70 10.42 -0.99 -10.95
C ILE A 70 9.61 -0.64 -12.21
N LEU A 71 9.96 0.45 -12.92
CA LEU A 71 9.28 0.83 -14.15
C LEU A 71 9.43 -0.22 -15.27
N ILE A 72 10.61 -0.82 -15.41
CA ILE A 72 10.83 -1.95 -16.32
C ILE A 72 9.95 -3.14 -15.93
N GLY A 73 9.85 -3.43 -14.62
CA GLY A 73 9.00 -4.49 -14.10
C GLY A 73 7.51 -4.23 -14.35
N VAL A 74 7.06 -2.97 -14.33
CA VAL A 74 5.68 -2.59 -14.72
C VAL A 74 5.43 -2.95 -16.19
N LEU A 75 6.37 -2.66 -17.10
CA LEU A 75 6.26 -3.01 -18.51
C LEU A 75 6.24 -4.55 -18.75
N ARG A 76 6.92 -5.31 -17.89
CA ARG A 76 6.94 -6.78 -17.92
C ARG A 76 5.76 -7.44 -17.19
N GLY A 77 4.95 -6.67 -16.48
CA GLY A 77 3.81 -7.17 -15.70
C GLY A 77 4.16 -7.75 -14.32
N ASN A 78 5.42 -7.66 -13.88
CA ASN A 78 5.87 -8.15 -12.57
C ASN A 78 5.60 -7.15 -11.46
N PHE A 79 5.50 -5.85 -11.77
CA PHE A 79 5.15 -4.81 -10.82
C PHE A 79 3.83 -4.13 -11.20
N GLU A 80 3.05 -3.75 -10.21
CA GLU A 80 1.92 -2.85 -10.34
C GLU A 80 2.14 -1.63 -9.47
N VAL A 81 2.05 -0.45 -10.07
CA VAL A 81 2.24 0.83 -9.39
C VAL A 81 0.97 1.64 -9.51
N PHE A 82 0.44 2.07 -8.35
CA PHE A 82 -0.72 2.95 -8.30
C PHE A 82 -0.38 4.28 -7.65
N SER A 83 -0.93 5.32 -8.22
CA SER A 83 -1.08 6.63 -7.60
C SER A 83 -2.35 6.61 -6.73
N ILE A 84 -2.23 7.00 -5.48
CA ILE A 84 -3.36 7.22 -4.59
C ILE A 84 -3.78 8.67 -4.80
N GLU A 85 -4.97 8.86 -5.33
CA GLU A 85 -5.45 10.19 -5.74
C GLU A 85 -6.83 10.49 -5.16
N LYS A 86 -7.03 11.75 -4.76
CA LYS A 86 -8.32 12.28 -4.33
C LYS A 86 -8.91 13.10 -5.44
N LYS A 87 -10.15 12.82 -5.83
CA LYS A 87 -10.88 13.64 -6.78
C LYS A 87 -11.14 15.02 -6.18
N LYS A 88 -10.77 16.09 -6.91
CA LYS A 88 -11.09 17.46 -6.50
C LYS A 88 -12.53 17.82 -6.85
N ASN A 89 -13.16 18.63 -6.00
CA ASN A 89 -14.42 19.30 -6.34
C ASN A 89 -14.09 20.57 -7.15
N ASP A 90 -13.78 20.40 -8.42
CA ASP A 90 -13.53 21.51 -9.32
C ASP A 90 -14.66 21.51 -10.39
N GLU A 91 -15.57 22.47 -10.29
CA GLU A 91 -16.71 22.59 -11.23
C GLU A 91 -16.25 22.83 -12.67
N LYS A 92 -15.08 23.47 -12.83
CA LYS A 92 -14.49 23.76 -14.15
C LYS A 92 -13.69 22.58 -14.71
N ASN A 93 -13.19 21.68 -13.85
CA ASN A 93 -12.38 20.54 -14.27
C ASN A 93 -12.77 19.27 -13.51
N ARG A 94 -13.82 18.59 -13.98
CA ARG A 94 -14.36 17.35 -13.38
C ARG A 94 -13.34 16.20 -13.29
N ASN A 95 -12.22 16.30 -13.97
CA ASN A 95 -11.15 15.30 -13.97
C ASN A 95 -9.90 15.78 -13.21
N SER A 96 -10.04 16.72 -12.30
CA SER A 96 -8.94 17.20 -11.47
C SER A 96 -8.75 16.28 -10.27
N TYR A 97 -7.49 15.82 -10.09
CA TYR A 97 -7.10 14.91 -9.01
C TYR A 97 -5.92 15.48 -8.25
N GLU A 98 -5.89 15.18 -6.95
CA GLU A 98 -4.81 15.55 -6.05
C GLU A 98 -4.09 14.28 -5.59
N PHE A 99 -2.78 14.25 -5.76
CA PHE A 99 -1.93 13.15 -5.34
C PHE A 99 -1.88 13.06 -3.81
N LYS A 100 -2.10 11.86 -3.26
CA LYS A 100 -2.14 11.60 -1.81
C LYS A 100 -1.19 10.49 -1.38
N GLY A 101 -0.63 9.73 -2.32
CA GLY A 101 0.28 8.65 -2.00
C GLY A 101 0.55 7.70 -3.16
N LEU A 102 1.27 6.64 -2.85
CA LEU A 102 1.63 5.59 -3.79
C LEU A 102 1.46 4.20 -3.19
N THR A 103 1.28 3.21 -4.06
CA THR A 103 1.55 1.80 -3.75
C THR A 103 2.34 1.17 -4.88
N ILE A 104 3.23 0.25 -4.51
CA ILE A 104 3.98 -0.59 -5.44
C ILE A 104 3.80 -2.03 -4.97
N ALA A 105 3.33 -2.90 -5.85
CA ALA A 105 3.16 -4.33 -5.59
C ALA A 105 3.99 -5.15 -6.57
N LEU A 106 4.62 -6.20 -6.08
CA LEU A 106 5.36 -7.20 -6.84
C LEU A 106 4.47 -8.44 -7.02
N LYS A 107 4.44 -8.99 -8.23
CA LYS A 107 3.58 -10.12 -8.60
C LYS A 107 4.38 -11.28 -9.16
N HIS A 108 4.03 -12.48 -8.70
CA HIS A 108 4.53 -13.73 -9.29
C HIS A 108 3.49 -14.83 -9.10
N LYS A 109 3.02 -15.46 -10.21
CA LYS A 109 1.93 -16.46 -10.19
C LYS A 109 0.69 -15.88 -9.46
N ASP A 110 0.24 -16.54 -8.40
CA ASP A 110 -0.87 -16.12 -7.56
C ASP A 110 -0.45 -15.31 -6.33
N LEU A 111 0.84 -15.00 -6.17
CA LEU A 111 1.39 -14.20 -5.09
C LEU A 111 1.44 -12.72 -5.44
N VAL A 112 1.04 -11.88 -4.49
CA VAL A 112 1.17 -10.41 -4.57
C VAL A 112 1.75 -9.89 -3.27
N LEU A 113 2.95 -9.34 -3.34
CA LEU A 113 3.62 -8.63 -2.25
C LEU A 113 3.37 -7.13 -2.39
N LEU A 114 2.76 -6.50 -1.38
CA LEU A 114 2.74 -5.04 -1.25
C LEU A 114 4.12 -4.58 -0.76
N ASP A 115 4.96 -4.21 -1.70
CA ASP A 115 6.36 -3.85 -1.49
C ASP A 115 6.51 -2.44 -0.89
N TYR A 116 5.69 -1.49 -1.37
CA TYR A 116 5.70 -0.11 -0.85
C TYR A 116 4.29 0.46 -0.72
N LEU A 117 4.03 1.14 0.39
CA LEU A 117 2.83 1.94 0.64
C LEU A 117 3.25 3.23 1.34
N ALA A 118 3.04 4.38 0.71
CA ALA A 118 3.30 5.67 1.32
C ALA A 118 2.14 6.64 1.08
N ILE A 119 1.79 7.39 2.14
CA ILE A 119 0.84 8.50 2.12
C ILE A 119 1.62 9.79 2.33
N THR A 120 1.32 10.82 1.54
CA THR A 120 1.97 12.14 1.72
C THR A 120 1.71 12.67 3.12
N GLU A 121 2.63 13.45 3.65
CA GLU A 121 2.61 13.91 5.03
C GLU A 121 1.31 14.65 5.36
N GLU A 122 0.89 15.55 4.47
CA GLU A 122 -0.33 16.35 4.60
C GLU A 122 -1.62 15.51 4.52
N ALA A 123 -1.49 14.26 4.03
CA ALA A 123 -2.62 13.33 3.87
C ALA A 123 -2.66 12.24 4.97
N ARG A 124 -1.68 12.19 5.86
CA ARG A 124 -1.67 11.25 6.99
C ARG A 124 -2.83 11.54 7.95
N SER A 125 -3.19 10.56 8.77
CA SER A 125 -4.28 10.63 9.77
C SER A 125 -5.71 10.79 9.20
N TYR A 126 -5.89 10.94 7.88
CA TYR A 126 -7.21 10.95 7.25
C TYR A 126 -7.76 9.56 6.91
N GLY A 127 -7.03 8.50 7.28
CA GLY A 127 -7.43 7.11 7.04
C GLY A 127 -7.22 6.65 5.58
N TYR A 128 -6.44 7.38 4.78
CA TYR A 128 -6.16 7.01 3.39
C TYR A 128 -5.38 5.71 3.26
N GLY A 129 -4.44 5.42 4.18
CA GLY A 129 -3.74 4.15 4.21
C GLY A 129 -4.68 2.96 4.36
N SER A 130 -5.58 2.98 5.35
CA SER A 130 -6.57 1.90 5.56
C SER A 130 -7.53 1.76 4.38
N LYS A 131 -7.96 2.89 3.78
CA LYS A 131 -8.80 2.87 2.58
C LYS A 131 -8.07 2.25 1.39
N THR A 132 -6.80 2.60 1.21
CA THR A 132 -5.94 2.02 0.18
C THR A 132 -5.81 0.51 0.34
N LEU A 133 -5.55 0.02 1.57
CA LEU A 133 -5.49 -1.42 1.85
C LEU A 133 -6.83 -2.11 1.56
N SER A 134 -7.97 -1.48 1.87
CA SER A 134 -9.29 -2.03 1.53
C SER A 134 -9.48 -2.17 0.01
N PHE A 135 -9.05 -1.20 -0.79
CA PHE A 135 -9.09 -1.31 -2.25
C PHE A 135 -8.16 -2.39 -2.77
N LEU A 136 -6.92 -2.47 -2.24
CA LEU A 136 -5.95 -3.48 -2.67
C LEU A 136 -6.43 -4.90 -2.34
N LYS A 137 -7.03 -5.11 -1.16
CA LYS A 137 -7.61 -6.39 -0.77
C LYS A 137 -8.72 -6.85 -1.72
N GLU A 138 -9.59 -5.94 -2.14
CA GLU A 138 -10.64 -6.26 -3.13
C GLU A 138 -10.04 -6.45 -4.53
N TYR A 139 -9.08 -5.63 -4.92
CA TYR A 139 -8.41 -5.72 -6.23
C TYR A 139 -7.63 -7.03 -6.38
N TYR A 140 -6.96 -7.49 -5.32
CA TYR A 140 -6.17 -8.72 -5.27
C TYR A 140 -6.91 -9.91 -4.64
N LYS A 141 -8.24 -9.89 -4.53
CA LYS A 141 -9.02 -10.94 -3.85
C LYS A 141 -8.83 -12.37 -4.38
N ASN A 142 -8.37 -12.51 -5.63
CA ASN A 142 -8.06 -13.80 -6.26
C ASN A 142 -6.57 -14.17 -6.16
N TYR A 143 -5.80 -13.43 -5.38
CA TYR A 143 -4.38 -13.64 -5.15
C TYR A 143 -4.11 -13.83 -3.67
N ARG A 144 -3.02 -14.50 -3.34
CA ARG A 144 -2.45 -14.50 -1.98
C ARG A 144 -1.74 -13.16 -1.78
N PHE A 145 -2.39 -12.26 -1.06
CA PHE A 145 -1.95 -10.88 -0.86
C PHE A 145 -1.29 -10.72 0.51
N PHE A 146 -0.04 -10.31 0.53
CA PHE A 146 0.77 -10.14 1.74
C PHE A 146 1.70 -8.94 1.62
N LEU A 147 2.36 -8.61 2.71
CA LEU A 147 3.34 -7.53 2.81
C LEU A 147 4.45 -7.92 3.79
N GLU A 148 5.49 -7.14 3.81
CA GLU A 148 6.60 -7.28 4.76
C GLU A 148 6.83 -5.97 5.50
N ILE A 149 7.26 -6.09 6.75
CA ILE A 149 7.67 -4.97 7.61
C ILE A 149 8.97 -5.36 8.31
N GLU A 150 9.77 -4.37 8.67
CA GLU A 150 10.93 -4.61 9.54
C GLU A 150 10.46 -5.23 10.86
N ASN A 151 11.29 -6.14 11.42
CA ASN A 151 10.99 -6.80 12.70
C ASN A 151 10.63 -5.74 13.75
N ALA A 152 9.38 -5.80 14.24
CA ALA A 152 8.86 -4.84 15.21
C ALA A 152 9.24 -5.19 16.65
N GLU A 153 9.80 -6.38 16.91
CA GLU A 153 10.24 -6.80 18.23
C GLU A 153 11.72 -6.42 18.51
N ASP A 154 12.42 -5.83 17.54
CA ASP A 154 13.80 -5.36 17.72
C ASP A 154 13.81 -4.05 18.53
N GLU A 155 13.91 -4.18 19.85
CA GLU A 155 13.96 -3.05 20.79
C GLU A 155 15.22 -2.17 20.62
N ASN A 156 16.25 -2.65 19.94
CA ASN A 156 17.49 -1.89 19.69
C ASN A 156 17.39 -1.02 18.42
N ALA A 157 16.33 -1.16 17.64
CA ALA A 157 16.16 -0.38 16.42
C ALA A 157 15.88 1.09 16.73
N GLU A 158 16.60 2.00 16.07
CA GLU A 158 16.41 3.45 16.23
C GLU A 158 14.96 3.90 15.96
N ASN A 159 14.24 3.18 15.08
CA ASN A 159 12.87 3.44 14.68
C ASN A 159 11.85 2.46 15.31
N TYR A 160 12.15 1.90 16.50
CA TYR A 160 11.33 0.88 17.16
C TYR A 160 9.85 1.30 17.28
N GLU A 161 9.55 2.50 17.76
CA GLU A 161 8.19 3.02 17.90
C GLU A 161 7.43 3.09 16.56
N GLU A 162 8.14 3.44 15.49
CA GLU A 162 7.57 3.47 14.14
C GLU A 162 7.27 2.07 13.62
N ARG A 163 8.15 1.09 13.87
CA ARG A 163 7.96 -0.33 13.52
C ARG A 163 6.74 -0.89 14.24
N GLN A 164 6.62 -0.67 15.55
CA GLN A 164 5.48 -1.06 16.37
C GLN A 164 4.16 -0.44 15.86
N SER A 165 4.20 0.85 15.56
CA SER A 165 3.03 1.58 15.02
C SER A 165 2.62 1.04 13.64
N ARG A 166 3.57 0.70 12.79
CA ARG A 166 3.36 0.10 11.46
C ARG A 166 2.75 -1.29 11.59
N LYS A 167 3.27 -2.15 12.48
CA LYS A 167 2.71 -3.48 12.76
C LYS A 167 1.26 -3.38 13.23
N LYS A 168 0.98 -2.52 14.23
CA LYS A 168 -0.38 -2.26 14.74
C LYS A 168 -1.33 -1.78 13.64
N PHE A 169 -0.85 -0.93 12.73
CA PHE A 169 -1.63 -0.47 11.58
C PHE A 169 -2.05 -1.62 10.67
N TYR A 170 -1.15 -2.53 10.31
CA TYR A 170 -1.48 -3.66 9.43
C TYR A 170 -2.36 -4.70 10.12
N LEU A 171 -2.10 -5.04 11.38
CA LEU A 171 -2.97 -5.93 12.18
C LEU A 171 -4.39 -5.37 12.28
N LYS A 172 -4.55 -4.07 12.57
CA LYS A 172 -5.86 -3.39 12.59
C LYS A 172 -6.58 -3.44 11.24
N ASN A 173 -5.84 -3.55 10.15
CA ASN A 173 -6.38 -3.70 8.80
C ASN A 173 -6.57 -5.18 8.39
N GLY A 174 -6.51 -6.14 9.33
CA GLY A 174 -6.85 -7.54 9.13
C GLY A 174 -5.74 -8.38 8.49
N PHE A 175 -4.49 -7.92 8.53
CA PHE A 175 -3.35 -8.75 8.21
C PHE A 175 -2.93 -9.57 9.43
N SER A 176 -2.35 -10.73 9.20
CA SER A 176 -1.86 -11.64 10.26
C SER A 176 -0.43 -12.07 9.95
N PRO A 177 0.44 -12.22 10.97
CA PRO A 177 1.80 -12.67 10.77
C PRO A 177 1.87 -14.07 10.16
N PHE A 178 2.84 -14.32 9.30
CA PHE A 178 3.22 -15.66 8.86
C PHE A 178 3.99 -16.40 9.98
N PRO A 179 4.10 -17.73 9.90
CA PRO A 179 4.81 -18.52 10.91
C PRO A 179 6.34 -18.38 10.84
N PHE A 180 6.86 -17.59 9.90
CA PHE A 180 8.29 -17.35 9.73
C PHE A 180 8.58 -15.87 9.46
N ASN A 181 9.82 -15.46 9.75
CA ASN A 181 10.42 -14.22 9.33
C ASN A 181 11.46 -14.49 8.23
N VAL A 182 11.97 -13.45 7.62
CA VAL A 182 13.04 -13.55 6.62
C VAL A 182 14.14 -12.54 6.92
N ASP A 183 15.39 -12.93 6.74
CA ASP A 183 16.48 -11.97 6.56
C ASP A 183 16.48 -11.52 5.11
N LEU A 184 16.24 -10.25 4.88
CA LEU A 184 16.23 -9.61 3.57
C LEU A 184 17.43 -8.66 3.47
N PHE A 185 18.54 -9.14 2.91
CA PHE A 185 19.79 -8.38 2.78
C PHE A 185 20.33 -7.84 4.11
N GLY A 186 20.25 -8.62 5.18
CA GLY A 186 20.72 -8.27 6.51
C GLY A 186 19.69 -7.52 7.37
N ILE A 187 18.46 -7.37 6.89
CA ILE A 187 17.36 -6.79 7.65
C ILE A 187 16.32 -7.87 7.92
N GLU A 188 16.03 -8.14 9.18
CA GLU A 188 14.97 -9.06 9.55
C GLU A 188 13.60 -8.45 9.30
N MET A 189 12.79 -9.17 8.50
CA MET A 189 11.44 -8.75 8.10
C MET A 189 10.39 -9.72 8.61
N GLU A 190 9.32 -9.19 9.17
CA GLU A 190 8.09 -9.95 9.43
C GLU A 190 7.21 -9.95 8.19
N ILE A 191 6.66 -11.11 7.84
CA ILE A 191 5.71 -11.25 6.74
C ILE A 191 4.29 -11.28 7.29
N LEU A 192 3.39 -10.46 6.74
CA LEU A 192 1.99 -10.42 7.14
C LEU A 192 1.08 -10.66 5.95
N GLY A 193 0.18 -11.64 6.05
CA GLY A 193 -0.78 -12.00 5.00
C GLY A 193 -2.20 -11.55 5.29
N TYR A 194 -2.96 -11.29 4.24
CA TYR A 194 -4.40 -11.06 4.33
C TYR A 194 -5.16 -12.34 3.94
N ASN A 195 -5.65 -13.09 4.94
CA ASN A 195 -6.33 -14.36 4.77
C ASN A 195 -5.55 -15.37 3.89
N CYS A 196 -4.24 -15.33 3.95
CA CYS A 196 -3.36 -16.21 3.17
C CYS A 196 -2.07 -16.51 3.92
N SER A 197 -1.36 -17.53 3.43
CA SER A 197 0.03 -17.82 3.74
C SER A 197 0.76 -18.25 2.47
N CYS A 198 2.08 -18.29 2.52
CA CYS A 198 2.90 -18.96 1.51
C CYS A 198 4.08 -19.65 2.20
N GLU A 199 4.70 -20.57 1.48
CA GLU A 199 5.95 -21.18 1.92
C GLU A 199 7.13 -20.23 1.64
N PHE A 200 8.20 -20.35 2.42
CA PHE A 200 9.42 -19.55 2.17
C PHE A 200 9.98 -19.74 0.75
N SER A 201 9.90 -20.95 0.20
CA SER A 201 10.31 -21.24 -1.18
C SER A 201 9.54 -20.44 -2.21
N GLU A 202 8.22 -20.25 -2.02
CA GLU A 202 7.37 -19.45 -2.91
C GLU A 202 7.69 -17.95 -2.78
N TYR A 203 7.92 -17.46 -1.55
CA TYR A 203 8.38 -16.11 -1.29
C TYR A 203 9.72 -15.82 -1.98
N LEU A 204 10.68 -16.73 -1.86
CA LEU A 204 12.00 -16.62 -2.51
C LEU A 204 11.88 -16.62 -4.04
N GLU A 205 11.00 -17.44 -4.61
CA GLU A 205 10.70 -17.48 -6.04
C GLU A 205 10.12 -16.15 -6.55
N LEU A 206 9.23 -15.52 -5.80
CA LEU A 206 8.69 -14.20 -6.12
C LEU A 206 9.82 -13.16 -6.25
N TYR A 207 10.75 -13.13 -5.32
CA TYR A 207 11.92 -12.25 -5.37
C TYR A 207 12.86 -12.57 -6.54
N LYS A 208 13.17 -13.85 -6.77
CA LYS A 208 14.04 -14.28 -7.88
C LYS A 208 13.53 -13.86 -9.25
N ASN A 209 12.21 -13.74 -9.40
CA ASN A 209 11.59 -13.40 -10.68
C ASN A 209 11.30 -11.90 -10.86
N GLN A 210 11.48 -11.06 -9.83
CA GLN A 210 11.14 -9.63 -9.87
C GLN A 210 11.82 -8.86 -11.02
N PHE A 211 13.08 -9.20 -11.37
CA PHE A 211 13.87 -8.52 -12.40
C PHE A 211 14.28 -9.46 -13.56
N GLY A 212 13.44 -10.45 -13.87
CA GLY A 212 13.68 -11.35 -15.01
C GLY A 212 14.91 -12.23 -14.85
N GLY A 213 15.26 -12.57 -13.61
CA GLY A 213 16.34 -13.52 -13.33
C GLY A 213 17.75 -12.95 -13.25
N ILE A 214 17.98 -11.69 -13.64
CA ILE A 214 19.29 -11.05 -13.60
C ILE A 214 19.86 -11.01 -12.16
N MET A 215 18.98 -10.90 -11.15
CA MET A 215 19.35 -10.80 -9.74
C MET A 215 19.24 -12.14 -8.98
N LYS A 216 18.92 -13.26 -9.67
CA LYS A 216 18.62 -14.55 -9.00
C LYS A 216 19.73 -14.99 -8.04
N LYS A 217 20.98 -14.94 -8.45
CA LYS A 217 22.13 -15.33 -7.62
C LYS A 217 22.23 -14.45 -6.38
N LYS A 218 22.24 -13.13 -6.57
CA LYS A 218 22.32 -12.17 -5.46
C LYS A 218 21.15 -12.33 -4.48
N ILE A 219 19.95 -12.58 -4.96
CA ILE A 219 18.75 -12.82 -4.12
C ILE A 219 18.92 -14.09 -3.31
N SER A 220 19.34 -15.21 -3.94
CA SER A 220 19.56 -16.48 -3.23
C SER A 220 20.66 -16.44 -2.17
N GLU A 221 21.60 -15.52 -2.31
CA GLU A 221 22.72 -15.33 -1.39
C GLU A 221 22.41 -14.34 -0.25
N ASN A 222 21.28 -13.65 -0.28
CA ASN A 222 20.96 -12.57 0.67
C ASN A 222 19.51 -12.59 1.16
N ILE A 223 18.76 -13.68 0.93
CA ILE A 223 17.41 -13.86 1.51
C ILE A 223 17.39 -15.24 2.19
N PHE A 224 17.19 -15.23 3.49
CA PHE A 224 17.21 -16.40 4.33
C PHE A 224 15.95 -16.52 5.18
N LEU A 225 15.56 -17.76 5.46
CA LEU A 225 14.51 -18.07 6.43
C LEU A 225 15.00 -17.76 7.84
N VAL A 226 14.19 -17.08 8.64
CA VAL A 226 14.36 -16.90 10.08
C VAL A 226 13.19 -17.62 10.76
N GLU A 227 13.49 -18.67 11.52
CA GLU A 227 12.49 -19.37 12.33
C GLU A 227 12.06 -18.47 13.51
N LYS A 228 10.77 -18.51 13.85
CA LYS A 228 10.20 -17.78 15.01
C LYS A 228 10.26 -18.62 16.25
#